data_cef710d48f807d18ac640c2535b251be
#
_entry.id   cef710d48f807d18ac640c2535b251be
#
_cell.length_a   1.000
_cell.length_b   1.000
_cell.length_c   1.000
_cell.angle_alpha   90.00
_cell.angle_beta   90.00
_cell.angle_gamma   90.00
#
_symmetry.space_group_name_H-M   'P 1'
#
loop_
_entity.id
_entity.type
_entity.pdbx_description
1 polymer ?
#
loop_
_entity_poly.entity_id
_entity_poly.type
_entity_poly.pdbx_seq_one_letter_code
_entity_poly.pdbx_strand_id
1 'polypeptide(L)'
;MKRVGLVVAYDGTNYSGWQIQPNGITIQGVLNDALTDLLGEKIEIMGASRTDAGVHALGNVAVFDTNTRIPGEKISYALNQRLPEDIRIQLSEEVEPDFHPRYCDSEKTYEYRILNRKFPVPTERLYSYFYHYKLDVDKMREATSYLIGRHDFASFCGTGAQVKSTVRTLTGIDIWRDGDIVTIRVKGEGFLYNMVRISAGTLIQVGNGQYPPERVKKILDACDRSVSGPTAPAHGLTLMGIEFFD
;
A
#
# COMPACT_ATOMS: atom_id res chain seq x y z
N MET A 1 -11.58 -21.75 20.10
CA MET A 1 -11.47 -20.64 19.14
C MET A 1 -9.98 -20.37 18.94
N LYS A 2 -9.54 -20.23 17.71
CA LYS A 2 -8.14 -19.95 17.35
C LYS A 2 -8.11 -18.71 16.45
N ARG A 3 -6.99 -17.99 16.47
CA ARG A 3 -6.72 -16.87 15.55
C ARG A 3 -5.84 -17.35 14.40
N VAL A 4 -6.20 -16.99 13.18
CA VAL A 4 -5.46 -17.34 11.97
C VAL A 4 -5.02 -16.06 11.27
N GLY A 5 -3.73 -16.00 10.97
CA GLY A 5 -3.09 -14.97 10.14
C GLY A 5 -3.11 -15.39 8.66
N LEU A 6 -3.30 -14.41 7.79
CA LEU A 6 -3.25 -14.55 6.35
C LEU A 6 -2.29 -13.53 5.77
N VAL A 7 -1.42 -13.96 4.85
CA VAL A 7 -0.70 -13.06 3.93
C VAL A 7 -1.46 -13.05 2.61
N VAL A 8 -1.93 -11.87 2.21
CA VAL A 8 -2.84 -11.68 1.07
C VAL A 8 -2.17 -10.89 -0.04
N ALA A 9 -2.11 -11.47 -1.23
CA ALA A 9 -1.76 -10.77 -2.45
C ALA A 9 -3.00 -10.49 -3.30
N TYR A 10 -3.06 -9.30 -3.92
CA TYR A 10 -4.17 -8.94 -4.80
C TYR A 10 -3.81 -7.90 -5.87
N ASP A 11 -4.44 -8.05 -7.03
CA ASP A 11 -4.57 -7.00 -8.03
C ASP A 11 -5.77 -6.11 -7.66
N GLY A 12 -5.50 -4.88 -7.24
CA GLY A 12 -6.53 -3.95 -6.77
C GLY A 12 -7.35 -3.27 -7.86
N THR A 13 -7.07 -3.53 -9.15
CA THR A 13 -7.63 -2.81 -10.29
C THR A 13 -9.16 -2.74 -10.26
N ASN A 14 -9.83 -3.85 -9.93
CA ASN A 14 -11.29 -3.97 -9.95
C ASN A 14 -11.94 -3.72 -8.60
N TYR A 15 -11.18 -3.28 -7.60
CA TYR A 15 -11.64 -3.16 -6.21
C TYR A 15 -11.66 -1.72 -5.73
N SER A 16 -12.67 -1.40 -4.93
CA SER A 16 -12.81 -0.13 -4.22
C SER A 16 -11.90 -0.04 -2.99
N GLY A 17 -10.72 -0.68 -3.06
CA GLY A 17 -9.72 -0.76 -2.01
C GLY A 17 -9.93 -1.95 -1.07
N TRP A 18 -9.20 -1.91 0.04
CA TRP A 18 -9.24 -2.98 1.04
C TRP A 18 -10.54 -3.00 1.84
N GLN A 19 -10.87 -1.87 2.48
CA GLN A 19 -11.92 -1.81 3.52
C GLN A 19 -13.32 -1.85 2.94
N ILE A 20 -14.22 -2.64 3.55
CA ILE A 20 -15.65 -2.70 3.22
C ILE A 20 -16.25 -1.29 3.23
N GLN A 21 -16.99 -0.99 2.17
CA GLN A 21 -17.76 0.25 1.99
C GLN A 21 -19.03 -0.02 1.19
N PRO A 22 -20.08 0.82 1.33
CA PRO A 22 -21.40 0.52 0.76
C PRO A 22 -21.43 0.46 -0.78
N ASN A 23 -20.53 1.17 -1.44
CA ASN A 23 -20.67 1.50 -2.87
C ASN A 23 -19.62 0.79 -3.76
N GLY A 24 -19.13 -0.39 -3.38
CA GLY A 24 -18.18 -1.10 -4.24
C GLY A 24 -17.70 -2.43 -3.68
N ILE A 25 -17.18 -3.25 -4.57
CA ILE A 25 -16.54 -4.53 -4.22
C ILE A 25 -15.18 -4.21 -3.59
N THR A 26 -14.87 -4.86 -2.46
CA THR A 26 -13.64 -4.63 -1.71
C THR A 26 -12.92 -5.94 -1.41
N ILE A 27 -11.60 -5.88 -1.23
CA ILE A 27 -10.79 -7.08 -0.91
C ILE A 27 -11.28 -7.73 0.39
N GLN A 28 -11.54 -6.93 1.44
CA GLN A 28 -12.04 -7.41 2.73
C GLN A 28 -13.42 -8.09 2.59
N GLY A 29 -14.32 -7.55 1.78
CA GLY A 29 -15.64 -8.13 1.54
C GLY A 29 -15.54 -9.50 0.90
N VAL A 30 -14.77 -9.62 -0.20
CA VAL A 30 -14.56 -10.91 -0.89
C VAL A 30 -13.93 -11.95 0.03
N LEU A 31 -12.96 -11.56 0.85
CA LEU A 31 -12.33 -12.47 1.79
C LEU A 31 -13.30 -12.92 2.90
N ASN A 32 -14.12 -12.02 3.44
CA ASN A 32 -15.14 -12.37 4.43
C ASN A 32 -16.15 -13.37 3.88
N ASP A 33 -16.64 -13.14 2.68
CA ASP A 33 -17.64 -14.00 2.03
C ASP A 33 -17.04 -15.39 1.75
N ALA A 34 -15.83 -15.46 1.18
CA ALA A 34 -15.16 -16.72 0.87
C ALA A 34 -14.80 -17.53 2.14
N LEU A 35 -14.36 -16.85 3.21
CA LEU A 35 -14.11 -17.49 4.50
C LEU A 35 -15.39 -17.99 5.16
N THR A 36 -16.46 -17.19 5.13
CA THR A 36 -17.76 -17.57 5.68
C THR A 36 -18.31 -18.79 4.96
N ASP A 37 -18.22 -18.85 3.62
CA ASP A 37 -18.61 -20.01 2.82
C ASP A 37 -17.75 -21.25 3.15
N LEU A 38 -16.43 -21.06 3.24
CA LEU A 38 -15.49 -22.16 3.53
C LEU A 38 -15.71 -22.79 4.91
N LEU A 39 -15.94 -21.95 5.93
CA LEU A 39 -15.92 -22.36 7.33
C LEU A 39 -17.31 -22.62 7.91
N GLY A 40 -18.37 -22.17 7.23
CA GLY A 40 -19.75 -22.32 7.71
C GLY A 40 -20.08 -21.48 8.94
N GLU A 41 -19.29 -20.46 9.23
CA GLU A 41 -19.47 -19.50 10.32
C GLU A 41 -19.20 -18.08 9.83
N LYS A 42 -19.88 -17.08 10.39
CA LYS A 42 -19.66 -15.69 10.00
C LYS A 42 -18.25 -15.23 10.37
N ILE A 43 -17.47 -14.85 9.36
CA ILE A 43 -16.10 -14.38 9.54
C ILE A 43 -15.99 -12.89 9.18
N GLU A 44 -15.28 -12.15 10.01
CA GLU A 44 -14.91 -10.77 9.77
C GLU A 44 -13.38 -10.61 9.96
N ILE A 45 -12.66 -10.40 8.87
CA ILE A 45 -11.20 -10.25 8.94
C ILE A 45 -10.79 -8.84 9.39
N MET A 46 -9.65 -8.75 10.05
CA MET A 46 -8.99 -7.50 10.43
C MET A 46 -7.68 -7.36 9.66
N GLY A 47 -7.63 -6.42 8.71
CA GLY A 47 -6.41 -6.19 7.92
C GLY A 47 -5.45 -5.20 8.57
N ALA A 48 -4.15 -5.39 8.36
CA ALA A 48 -3.08 -4.52 8.85
C ALA A 48 -3.01 -3.18 8.11
N SER A 49 -3.21 -3.21 6.79
CA SER A 49 -3.13 -2.02 5.95
C SER A 49 -4.41 -1.83 5.14
N ARG A 50 -4.88 -0.56 5.09
CA ARG A 50 -5.98 -0.14 4.22
C ARG A 50 -5.37 0.44 2.97
N THR A 51 -5.45 -0.30 1.86
CA THR A 51 -5.05 0.21 0.54
C THR A 51 -6.22 0.93 -0.12
N ASP A 52 -5.92 1.97 -0.90
CA ASP A 52 -6.91 2.74 -1.65
C ASP A 52 -7.48 1.93 -2.83
N ALA A 53 -8.57 2.40 -3.43
CA ALA A 53 -9.11 1.84 -4.67
C ALA A 53 -8.05 1.80 -5.78
N GLY A 54 -7.90 0.66 -6.44
CA GLY A 54 -6.94 0.44 -7.52
C GLY A 54 -5.49 0.21 -7.07
N VAL A 55 -5.20 0.16 -5.76
CA VAL A 55 -3.86 -0.13 -5.21
C VAL A 55 -3.71 -1.64 -5.03
N HIS A 56 -2.55 -2.18 -5.41
CA HIS A 56 -2.22 -3.60 -5.33
C HIS A 56 -1.52 -3.96 -4.02
N ALA A 57 -1.43 -5.26 -3.74
CA ALA A 57 -0.57 -5.79 -2.67
C ALA A 57 0.01 -7.15 -3.05
N LEU A 58 1.24 -7.41 -2.59
CA LEU A 58 1.86 -8.73 -2.61
C LEU A 58 1.86 -9.37 -1.22
N GLY A 59 1.76 -8.57 -0.15
CA GLY A 59 1.86 -9.07 1.22
C GLY A 59 1.08 -8.22 2.23
N ASN A 60 -0.23 -7.99 2.01
CA ASN A 60 -1.06 -7.44 3.08
C ASN A 60 -1.36 -8.53 4.12
N VAL A 61 -1.37 -8.17 5.39
CA VAL A 61 -1.64 -9.11 6.48
C VAL A 61 -3.04 -8.89 7.03
N ALA A 62 -3.75 -9.99 7.27
CA ALA A 62 -5.06 -9.96 7.93
C ALA A 62 -5.19 -11.12 8.92
N VAL A 63 -6.03 -10.97 9.93
CA VAL A 63 -6.34 -12.01 10.90
C VAL A 63 -7.85 -12.21 11.04
N PHE A 64 -8.25 -13.39 11.46
CA PHE A 64 -9.61 -13.70 11.86
C PHE A 64 -9.65 -14.78 12.95
N ASP A 65 -10.75 -14.82 13.69
CA ASP A 65 -11.00 -15.83 14.71
C ASP A 65 -11.97 -16.89 14.19
N THR A 66 -11.73 -18.17 14.51
CA THR A 66 -12.54 -19.29 14.03
C THR A 66 -12.57 -20.47 15.02
N ASN A 67 -13.63 -21.30 14.94
CA ASN A 67 -13.73 -22.58 15.65
C ASN A 67 -13.45 -23.77 14.72
N THR A 68 -13.06 -23.55 13.48
CA THR A 68 -12.80 -24.60 12.51
C THR A 68 -11.74 -25.60 12.99
N ARG A 69 -11.92 -26.87 12.57
CA ARG A 69 -10.91 -27.93 12.76
C ARG A 69 -9.85 -27.95 11.66
N ILE A 70 -10.01 -27.17 10.60
CA ILE A 70 -9.02 -27.11 9.52
C ILE A 70 -7.73 -26.50 10.12
N PRO A 71 -6.56 -27.15 10.00
CA PRO A 71 -5.30 -26.59 10.46
C PRO A 71 -5.02 -25.23 9.80
N GLY A 72 -4.42 -24.28 10.55
CA GLY A 72 -4.20 -22.92 10.08
C GLY A 72 -3.46 -22.88 8.74
N GLU A 73 -2.40 -23.67 8.59
CA GLU A 73 -1.58 -23.79 7.38
C GLU A 73 -2.32 -24.40 6.16
N LYS A 74 -3.49 -25.02 6.36
CA LYS A 74 -4.31 -25.61 5.29
C LYS A 74 -5.40 -24.65 4.78
N ILE A 75 -5.68 -23.59 5.50
CA ILE A 75 -6.74 -22.64 5.13
C ILE A 75 -6.42 -21.95 3.80
N SER A 76 -5.16 -21.56 3.55
CA SER A 76 -4.75 -20.96 2.29
C SER A 76 -5.09 -21.83 1.07
N TYR A 77 -4.86 -23.13 1.15
CA TYR A 77 -5.16 -24.06 0.05
C TYR A 77 -6.66 -24.15 -0.24
N ALA A 78 -7.47 -24.25 0.81
CA ALA A 78 -8.92 -24.36 0.67
C ALA A 78 -9.57 -23.03 0.22
N LEU A 79 -9.07 -21.91 0.76
CA LEU A 79 -9.58 -20.58 0.45
C LEU A 79 -9.24 -20.16 -1.00
N ASN A 80 -8.03 -20.44 -1.47
CA ASN A 80 -7.60 -20.14 -2.84
C ASN A 80 -8.40 -20.86 -3.94
N GLN A 81 -9.14 -21.90 -3.61
CA GLN A 81 -10.07 -22.56 -4.55
C GLN A 81 -11.40 -21.82 -4.70
N ARG A 82 -11.70 -20.87 -3.81
CA ARG A 82 -12.94 -20.09 -3.77
C ARG A 82 -12.73 -18.63 -4.18
N LEU A 83 -11.49 -18.16 -4.06
CA LEU A 83 -11.14 -16.78 -4.38
C LEU A 83 -11.05 -16.56 -5.90
N PRO A 84 -11.43 -15.37 -6.39
CA PRO A 84 -11.20 -14.95 -7.77
C PRO A 84 -9.70 -14.90 -8.08
N GLU A 85 -9.32 -14.90 -9.37
CA GLU A 85 -7.92 -14.99 -9.80
C GLU A 85 -7.05 -13.82 -9.33
N ASP A 86 -7.64 -12.68 -9.08
CA ASP A 86 -6.99 -11.45 -8.66
C ASP A 86 -6.80 -11.30 -7.14
N ILE A 87 -7.21 -12.31 -6.33
CA ILE A 87 -6.92 -12.41 -4.90
C ILE A 87 -6.35 -13.78 -4.57
N ARG A 88 -5.21 -13.82 -3.88
CA ARG A 88 -4.56 -15.08 -3.46
C ARG A 88 -3.98 -14.98 -2.06
N ILE A 89 -4.21 -16.01 -1.27
CA ILE A 89 -3.55 -16.19 0.02
C ILE A 89 -2.20 -16.84 -0.21
N GLN A 90 -1.15 -16.15 0.17
CA GLN A 90 0.24 -16.60 0.04
C GLN A 90 0.67 -17.49 1.20
N LEU A 91 0.16 -17.18 2.41
CA LEU A 91 0.43 -17.91 3.65
C LEU A 91 -0.80 -17.85 4.53
N SER A 92 -1.07 -18.94 5.26
CA SER A 92 -2.00 -18.97 6.40
C SER A 92 -1.39 -19.77 7.54
N GLU A 93 -1.50 -19.27 8.77
CA GLU A 93 -0.96 -19.91 9.97
C GLU A 93 -1.75 -19.53 11.22
N GLU A 94 -1.69 -20.35 12.26
CA GLU A 94 -2.22 -19.95 13.56
C GLU A 94 -1.26 -18.96 14.21
N VAL A 95 -1.82 -17.88 14.75
CA VAL A 95 -1.06 -16.82 15.42
C VAL A 95 -1.55 -16.66 16.84
N GLU A 96 -0.78 -15.93 17.67
CA GLU A 96 -1.17 -15.69 19.06
C GLU A 96 -2.55 -15.04 19.15
N PRO A 97 -3.39 -15.43 20.13
CA PRO A 97 -4.77 -14.94 20.23
C PRO A 97 -4.90 -13.42 20.40
N ASP A 98 -3.88 -12.75 20.94
CA ASP A 98 -3.81 -11.31 21.14
C ASP A 98 -3.11 -10.56 20.00
N PHE A 99 -2.52 -11.25 19.02
CA PHE A 99 -1.92 -10.63 17.87
C PHE A 99 -2.94 -9.77 17.10
N HIS A 100 -2.67 -8.47 17.01
CA HIS A 100 -3.54 -7.53 16.30
C HIS A 100 -2.74 -6.75 15.24
N PRO A 101 -2.96 -7.00 13.94
CA PRO A 101 -2.06 -6.54 12.87
C PRO A 101 -2.01 -5.01 12.68
N ARG A 102 -2.86 -4.22 13.38
CA ARG A 102 -2.81 -2.75 13.35
C ARG A 102 -2.13 -2.12 14.55
N TYR A 103 -2.00 -2.87 15.66
CA TYR A 103 -1.50 -2.33 16.93
C TYR A 103 -0.11 -2.85 17.28
N CYS A 104 0.35 -3.91 16.61
CA CYS A 104 1.74 -4.34 16.71
C CYS A 104 2.66 -3.37 15.98
N ASP A 105 3.83 -3.17 16.52
CA ASP A 105 4.88 -2.40 15.86
C ASP A 105 5.26 -3.08 14.56
N SER A 106 5.29 -2.31 13.48
CA SER A 106 5.51 -2.87 12.14
C SER A 106 6.11 -1.85 11.19
N GLU A 107 6.88 -2.34 10.22
CA GLU A 107 7.33 -1.58 9.07
C GLU A 107 6.59 -2.04 7.80
N LYS A 108 6.05 -1.10 7.04
CA LYS A 108 5.37 -1.35 5.76
C LYS A 108 6.24 -0.88 4.62
N THR A 109 6.39 -1.73 3.62
CA THR A 109 7.11 -1.41 2.40
C THR A 109 6.14 -1.26 1.23
N TYR A 110 6.19 -0.09 0.58
CA TYR A 110 5.45 0.19 -0.64
C TYR A 110 6.40 0.45 -1.81
N GLU A 111 5.99 0.06 -3.00
CA GLU A 111 6.65 0.45 -4.25
C GLU A 111 5.67 1.20 -5.16
N TYR A 112 6.15 2.33 -5.71
CA TYR A 112 5.47 3.05 -6.76
C TYR A 112 6.26 2.93 -8.05
N ARG A 113 5.67 2.32 -9.09
CA ARG A 113 6.30 2.06 -10.38
C ARG A 113 5.85 3.08 -11.43
N ILE A 114 6.82 3.64 -12.16
CA ILE A 114 6.62 4.64 -13.21
C ILE A 114 7.21 4.10 -14.50
N LEU A 115 6.39 3.90 -15.52
CA LEU A 115 6.84 3.59 -16.88
C LEU A 115 7.26 4.90 -17.55
N ASN A 116 8.57 5.17 -17.56
CA ASN A 116 9.15 6.44 -18.00
C ASN A 116 9.80 6.32 -19.40
N ARG A 117 9.00 6.48 -20.44
CA ARG A 117 9.39 6.35 -21.84
C ARG A 117 8.46 7.17 -22.76
N LYS A 118 8.80 7.23 -24.06
CA LYS A 118 8.06 8.04 -25.04
C LYS A 118 6.62 7.58 -25.26
N PHE A 119 6.37 6.26 -25.32
CA PHE A 119 5.06 5.66 -25.57
C PHE A 119 4.70 4.65 -24.48
N PRO A 120 3.40 4.48 -24.12
CA PRO A 120 2.98 3.48 -23.15
C PRO A 120 3.17 2.05 -23.69
N VAL A 121 3.27 1.09 -22.78
CA VAL A 121 3.28 -0.36 -23.06
C VAL A 121 1.98 -0.95 -22.50
N PRO A 122 1.13 -1.58 -23.32
CA PRO A 122 -0.17 -2.10 -22.88
C PRO A 122 -0.10 -3.10 -21.73
N THR A 123 0.95 -3.91 -21.64
CA THR A 123 1.14 -4.90 -20.57
C THR A 123 1.52 -4.28 -19.23
N GLU A 124 1.98 -3.03 -19.22
CA GLU A 124 2.33 -2.28 -18.00
C GLU A 124 1.20 -1.39 -17.50
N ARG A 125 0.09 -1.28 -18.24
CA ARG A 125 -0.98 -0.30 -17.98
C ARG A 125 -1.66 -0.39 -16.61
N LEU A 126 -1.68 -1.59 -16.02
CA LEU A 126 -2.34 -1.86 -14.74
C LEU A 126 -1.38 -1.82 -13.54
N TYR A 127 -0.05 -1.84 -13.79
CA TYR A 127 0.94 -2.03 -12.72
C TYR A 127 2.05 -0.98 -12.71
N SER A 128 1.91 0.08 -13.54
CA SER A 128 2.82 1.22 -13.56
C SER A 128 2.14 2.48 -14.07
N TYR A 129 2.53 3.63 -13.53
CA TYR A 129 2.07 4.94 -14.02
C TYR A 129 2.90 5.34 -15.24
N PHE A 130 2.27 5.47 -16.40
CA PHE A 130 2.92 5.96 -17.61
C PHE A 130 3.23 7.46 -17.51
N TYR A 131 4.51 7.81 -17.67
CA TYR A 131 4.97 9.19 -17.66
C TYR A 131 5.99 9.45 -18.78
N HIS A 132 5.66 10.30 -19.75
CA HIS A 132 6.44 10.45 -20.98
C HIS A 132 7.60 11.45 -20.88
N TYR A 133 7.55 12.41 -19.96
CA TYR A 133 8.66 13.34 -19.75
C TYR A 133 9.81 12.65 -19.03
N LYS A 134 11.06 12.95 -19.48
CA LYS A 134 12.26 12.40 -18.85
C LYS A 134 12.30 12.76 -17.36
N LEU A 135 12.59 11.78 -16.52
CA LEU A 135 12.78 11.95 -15.09
C LEU A 135 14.27 11.89 -14.74
N ASP A 136 14.73 12.89 -14.02
CA ASP A 136 16.05 12.94 -13.37
C ASP A 136 15.98 12.21 -12.03
N VAL A 137 16.40 10.95 -12.03
CA VAL A 137 16.33 10.07 -10.84
C VAL A 137 17.26 10.56 -9.74
N ASP A 138 18.38 11.20 -10.06
CA ASP A 138 19.34 11.68 -9.07
C ASP A 138 18.76 12.86 -8.28
N LYS A 139 18.08 13.79 -8.95
CA LYS A 139 17.33 14.87 -8.26
C LYS A 139 16.19 14.31 -7.41
N MET A 140 15.50 13.27 -7.89
CA MET A 140 14.46 12.62 -7.10
C MET A 140 15.06 12.00 -5.83
N ARG A 141 16.21 11.32 -5.91
CA ARG A 141 16.93 10.77 -4.74
C ARG A 141 17.36 11.84 -3.76
N GLU A 142 17.93 12.95 -4.26
CA GLU A 142 18.31 14.08 -3.40
C GLU A 142 17.12 14.57 -2.57
N ALA A 143 15.96 14.70 -3.21
CA ALA A 143 14.74 15.16 -2.55
C ALA A 143 14.20 14.21 -1.46
N THR A 144 14.51 12.90 -1.52
CA THR A 144 14.02 11.94 -0.52
C THR A 144 14.63 12.17 0.86
N SER A 145 15.83 12.75 0.94
CA SER A 145 16.51 13.04 2.21
C SER A 145 15.69 13.93 3.14
N TYR A 146 14.81 14.77 2.61
CA TYR A 146 13.94 15.66 3.38
C TYR A 146 12.72 14.95 3.97
N LEU A 147 12.37 13.75 3.47
CA LEU A 147 11.19 13.00 3.90
C LEU A 147 11.52 11.87 4.90
N ILE A 148 12.78 11.44 4.96
CA ILE A 148 13.22 10.37 5.87
C ILE A 148 13.24 10.90 7.30
N GLY A 149 12.76 10.08 8.24
CA GLY A 149 12.66 10.39 9.66
C GLY A 149 11.24 10.67 10.10
N ARG A 150 11.11 11.21 11.33
CA ARG A 150 9.82 11.52 11.96
C ARG A 150 9.44 12.97 11.68
N HIS A 151 8.36 13.15 10.90
CA HIS A 151 7.87 14.47 10.47
C HIS A 151 6.34 14.56 10.54
N ASP A 152 5.83 15.80 10.51
CA ASP A 152 4.43 16.06 10.23
C ASP A 152 4.19 16.01 8.71
N PHE A 153 3.47 15.00 8.25
CA PHE A 153 3.16 14.77 6.83
C PHE A 153 1.80 15.35 6.42
N ALA A 154 1.30 16.39 7.08
CA ALA A 154 0.02 17.01 6.72
C ALA A 154 -0.03 17.41 5.24
N SER A 155 1.05 17.97 4.67
CA SER A 155 1.16 18.29 3.23
C SER A 155 1.03 17.06 2.31
N PHE A 156 1.32 15.88 2.81
CA PHE A 156 1.26 14.61 2.07
C PHE A 156 0.05 13.76 2.46
N CYS A 157 -0.93 14.34 3.17
CA CYS A 157 -2.15 13.67 3.58
C CYS A 157 -3.30 14.02 2.63
N GLY A 158 -4.00 13.00 2.12
CA GLY A 158 -5.18 13.20 1.29
C GLY A 158 -6.30 13.89 2.07
N THR A 159 -7.09 14.73 1.38
CA THR A 159 -8.26 15.40 1.98
C THR A 159 -9.29 14.39 2.46
N GLY A 160 -9.92 14.65 3.60
CA GLY A 160 -10.91 13.76 4.21
C GLY A 160 -10.33 12.64 5.08
N ALA A 161 -9.03 12.62 5.34
CA ALA A 161 -8.43 11.68 6.28
C ALA A 161 -8.95 11.89 7.71
N GLN A 162 -9.43 10.81 8.34
CA GLN A 162 -9.89 10.82 9.73
C GLN A 162 -8.77 10.26 10.62
N VAL A 163 -7.78 11.10 10.96
CA VAL A 163 -6.64 10.72 11.79
C VAL A 163 -6.46 11.69 12.96
N LYS A 164 -5.98 11.18 14.10
CA LYS A 164 -5.68 12.00 15.29
C LYS A 164 -4.39 12.80 15.14
N SER A 165 -3.45 12.33 14.32
CA SER A 165 -2.15 12.95 14.09
C SER A 165 -1.68 12.65 12.67
N THR A 166 -1.03 13.63 12.05
CA THR A 166 -0.38 13.54 10.74
C THR A 166 1.12 13.24 10.85
N VAL A 167 1.64 13.08 12.07
CA VAL A 167 3.04 12.70 12.29
C VAL A 167 3.25 11.24 11.95
N ARG A 168 4.27 10.96 11.11
CA ARG A 168 4.69 9.60 10.71
C ARG A 168 6.21 9.49 10.71
N THR A 169 6.71 8.25 10.78
CA THR A 169 8.13 7.93 10.62
C THR A 169 8.33 7.19 9.32
N LEU A 170 9.11 7.76 8.39
CA LEU A 170 9.62 7.05 7.24
C LEU A 170 11.04 6.58 7.54
N THR A 171 11.27 5.27 7.46
CA THR A 171 12.56 4.64 7.78
C THR A 171 13.50 4.61 6.57
N GLY A 172 12.94 4.68 5.34
CA GLY A 172 13.72 4.72 4.13
C GLY A 172 12.91 5.07 2.89
N ILE A 173 13.59 5.71 1.92
CA ILE A 173 13.07 5.92 0.57
C ILE A 173 14.20 5.67 -0.41
N ASP A 174 14.03 4.64 -1.27
CA ASP A 174 14.96 4.31 -2.33
C ASP A 174 14.34 4.60 -3.70
N ILE A 175 15.13 5.14 -4.62
CA ILE A 175 14.67 5.35 -6.01
C ILE A 175 15.72 4.79 -6.96
N TRP A 176 15.28 3.98 -7.91
CA TRP A 176 16.16 3.46 -8.95
C TRP A 176 15.45 3.38 -10.30
N ARG A 177 16.24 3.25 -11.34
CA ARG A 177 15.77 3.00 -12.70
C ARG A 177 16.27 1.63 -13.15
N ASP A 178 15.35 0.84 -13.69
CA ASP A 178 15.65 -0.40 -14.39
C ASP A 178 14.97 -0.35 -15.77
N GLY A 179 15.78 -0.20 -16.82
CA GLY A 179 15.29 0.05 -18.16
C GLY A 179 14.36 1.29 -18.22
N ASP A 180 13.14 1.07 -18.62
CA ASP A 180 12.10 2.11 -18.73
C ASP A 180 11.31 2.31 -17.44
N ILE A 181 11.51 1.50 -16.41
CA ILE A 181 10.81 1.60 -15.13
C ILE A 181 11.65 2.39 -14.13
N VAL A 182 11.04 3.41 -13.54
CA VAL A 182 11.52 4.08 -12.33
C VAL A 182 10.68 3.61 -11.16
N THR A 183 11.32 3.09 -10.13
CA THR A 183 10.67 2.61 -8.92
C THR A 183 11.03 3.51 -7.74
N ILE A 184 10.01 3.89 -6.97
CA ILE A 184 10.14 4.58 -5.69
C ILE A 184 9.69 3.59 -4.61
N ARG A 185 10.61 3.10 -3.78
CA ARG A 185 10.31 2.26 -2.62
C ARG A 185 10.28 3.12 -1.38
N VAL A 186 9.21 3.01 -0.59
CA VAL A 186 9.04 3.78 0.65
C VAL A 186 8.78 2.80 1.79
N LYS A 187 9.54 2.95 2.87
CA LYS A 187 9.42 2.19 4.11
C LYS A 187 9.02 3.10 5.26
N GLY A 188 8.19 2.60 6.17
CA GLY A 188 7.79 3.36 7.36
C GLY A 188 6.82 2.60 8.27
N GLU A 189 6.71 3.07 9.51
CA GLU A 189 5.88 2.48 10.57
C GLU A 189 4.37 2.61 10.27
N GLY A 190 3.99 3.62 9.49
CA GLY A 190 2.61 3.86 9.09
C GLY A 190 2.48 4.98 8.08
N PHE A 191 1.36 4.98 7.35
CA PHE A 191 1.11 5.94 6.29
C PHE A 191 -0.25 6.62 6.47
N LEU A 192 -0.33 7.87 6.00
CA LEU A 192 -1.58 8.62 5.91
C LEU A 192 -2.31 8.27 4.61
N TYR A 193 -3.58 8.64 4.54
CA TYR A 193 -4.38 8.49 3.34
C TYR A 193 -3.69 9.14 2.12
N ASN A 194 -3.51 8.37 1.06
CA ASN A 194 -2.81 8.77 -0.17
C ASN A 194 -1.33 9.20 -0.01
N MET A 195 -0.71 9.06 1.17
CA MET A 195 0.60 9.63 1.48
C MET A 195 1.69 9.20 0.48
N VAL A 196 1.84 7.91 0.19
CA VAL A 196 2.85 7.42 -0.75
C VAL A 196 2.60 7.94 -2.17
N ARG A 197 1.36 8.02 -2.60
CA ARG A 197 0.98 8.51 -3.94
C ARG A 197 1.23 10.03 -4.09
N ILE A 198 0.97 10.82 -3.04
CA ILE A 198 1.25 12.26 -3.03
C ILE A 198 2.77 12.49 -3.01
N SER A 199 3.51 11.68 -2.24
CA SER A 199 4.98 11.71 -2.24
C SER A 199 5.54 11.37 -3.62
N ALA A 200 5.03 10.32 -4.27
CA ALA A 200 5.43 9.94 -5.62
C ALA A 200 5.13 11.08 -6.63
N GLY A 201 3.93 11.67 -6.59
CA GLY A 201 3.57 12.80 -7.46
C GLY A 201 4.45 14.02 -7.25
N THR A 202 4.83 14.32 -6.01
CA THR A 202 5.76 15.41 -5.67
C THR A 202 7.17 15.13 -6.19
N LEU A 203 7.66 13.90 -6.00
CA LEU A 203 8.97 13.47 -6.49
C LEU A 203 9.05 13.45 -8.03
N ILE A 204 7.95 13.11 -8.71
CA ILE A 204 7.84 13.22 -10.17
C ILE A 204 8.01 14.68 -10.63
N GLN A 205 7.45 15.66 -9.90
CA GLN A 205 7.65 17.07 -10.21
C GLN A 205 9.10 17.56 -9.97
N VAL A 206 9.82 16.93 -9.06
CA VAL A 206 11.27 17.13 -8.92
C VAL A 206 12.00 16.53 -10.11
N GLY A 207 11.69 15.27 -10.45
CA GLY A 207 12.34 14.55 -11.55
C GLY A 207 12.15 15.19 -12.92
N ASN A 208 11.00 15.82 -13.18
CA ASN A 208 10.75 16.54 -14.45
C ASN A 208 11.26 17.97 -14.45
N GLY A 209 11.85 18.46 -13.34
CA GLY A 209 12.45 19.79 -13.22
C GLY A 209 11.47 20.91 -12.89
N GLN A 210 10.19 20.63 -12.60
CA GLN A 210 9.24 21.64 -12.13
C GLN A 210 9.60 22.17 -10.74
N TYR A 211 10.14 21.29 -9.89
CA TYR A 211 10.59 21.62 -8.53
C TYR A 211 12.08 21.33 -8.37
N PRO A 212 12.84 22.22 -7.75
CA PRO A 212 14.16 21.84 -7.25
C PRO A 212 14.01 20.90 -6.02
N PRO A 213 15.00 20.05 -5.72
CA PRO A 213 14.91 19.06 -4.61
C PRO A 213 14.52 19.68 -3.26
N GLU A 214 15.05 20.88 -2.93
CA GLU A 214 14.80 21.59 -1.67
C GLU A 214 13.34 22.06 -1.53
N ARG A 215 12.57 22.07 -2.61
CA ARG A 215 11.14 22.36 -2.57
C ARG A 215 10.39 21.37 -1.71
N VAL A 216 10.83 20.10 -1.67
CA VAL A 216 10.21 19.04 -0.86
C VAL A 216 10.26 19.38 0.63
N LYS A 217 11.40 19.94 1.12
CA LYS A 217 11.48 20.43 2.50
C LYS A 217 10.45 21.54 2.78
N LYS A 218 10.34 22.52 1.87
CA LYS A 218 9.37 23.62 2.03
C LYS A 218 7.92 23.12 2.02
N ILE A 219 7.62 22.10 1.22
CA ILE A 219 6.30 21.43 1.21
C ILE A 219 6.03 20.74 2.55
N LEU A 220 7.01 20.02 3.08
CA LEU A 220 6.89 19.33 4.37
C LEU A 220 6.65 20.34 5.50
N ASP A 221 7.46 21.38 5.58
CA ASP A 221 7.41 22.42 6.61
C ASP A 221 6.09 23.24 6.57
N ALA A 222 5.44 23.30 5.40
CA ALA A 222 4.20 24.08 5.24
C ALA A 222 2.98 23.44 5.91
N CYS A 223 2.99 22.12 6.13
CA CYS A 223 1.86 21.37 6.67
C CYS A 223 0.52 21.65 5.94
N ASP A 224 0.58 21.90 4.63
CA ASP A 224 -0.56 22.24 3.77
C ASP A 224 -0.57 21.36 2.52
N ARG A 225 -1.65 20.58 2.33
CA ARG A 225 -1.84 19.71 1.15
C ARG A 225 -1.82 20.47 -0.17
N SER A 226 -2.24 21.71 -0.19
CA SER A 226 -2.38 22.52 -1.43
C SER A 226 -1.03 22.83 -2.10
N VAL A 227 0.07 22.81 -1.35
CA VAL A 227 1.41 23.14 -1.86
C VAL A 227 2.21 21.92 -2.34
N SER A 228 1.72 20.71 -2.08
CA SER A 228 2.36 19.46 -2.52
C SER A 228 1.96 19.08 -3.94
N GLY A 229 2.64 18.10 -4.50
CA GLY A 229 2.36 17.58 -5.84
C GLY A 229 1.00 16.85 -5.94
N PRO A 230 0.60 16.47 -7.16
CA PRO A 230 -0.64 15.76 -7.39
C PRO A 230 -0.59 14.36 -6.75
N THR A 231 -1.76 13.80 -6.43
CA THR A 231 -1.85 12.39 -6.06
C THR A 231 -1.60 11.53 -7.30
N ALA A 232 -0.51 10.79 -7.31
CA ALA A 232 -0.17 9.90 -8.42
C ALA A 232 -1.21 8.76 -8.56
N PRO A 233 -1.45 8.23 -9.78
CA PRO A 233 -2.45 7.18 -10.03
C PRO A 233 -2.26 5.94 -9.16
N ALA A 234 -3.36 5.32 -8.74
CA ALA A 234 -3.34 4.19 -7.80
C ALA A 234 -2.64 2.95 -8.36
N HIS A 235 -2.84 2.64 -9.64
CA HIS A 235 -2.32 1.46 -10.32
C HIS A 235 -0.79 1.36 -10.40
N GLY A 236 -0.07 2.44 -10.07
CA GLY A 236 1.39 2.38 -9.91
C GLY A 236 1.84 1.90 -8.53
N LEU A 237 0.93 1.86 -7.54
CA LEU A 237 1.27 1.57 -6.14
C LEU A 237 0.99 0.11 -5.76
N THR A 238 1.97 -0.52 -5.12
CA THR A 238 1.86 -1.87 -4.56
C THR A 238 2.38 -1.90 -3.13
N LEU A 239 1.60 -2.45 -2.19
CA LEU A 239 2.08 -2.84 -0.87
C LEU A 239 2.90 -4.13 -1.02
N MET A 240 4.21 -4.04 -0.82
CA MET A 240 5.13 -5.17 -1.00
C MET A 240 5.06 -6.15 0.16
N GLY A 241 4.96 -5.65 1.39
CA GLY A 241 4.90 -6.47 2.59
C GLY A 241 4.84 -5.64 3.87
N ILE A 242 4.65 -6.34 4.96
CA ILE A 242 4.60 -5.80 6.32
C ILE A 242 5.49 -6.69 7.19
N GLU A 243 6.49 -6.10 7.82
CA GLU A 243 7.35 -6.74 8.82
C GLU A 243 6.86 -6.34 10.20
N PHE A 244 6.59 -7.31 11.08
CA PHE A 244 6.21 -7.07 12.47
C PHE A 244 7.44 -7.27 13.36
N PHE A 245 7.54 -6.43 14.37
CA PHE A 245 8.63 -6.49 15.35
C PHE A 245 8.08 -7.06 16.67
N ASP A 246 8.90 -7.86 17.35
CA ASP A 246 8.62 -8.43 18.66
C ASP A 246 8.70 -7.36 19.77
#